data_2ab94ac61ea4a67499a4c037e905cc39
#
_entry.id   2ab94ac61ea4a67499a4c037e905cc39
#
_cell.length_a   1.000
_cell.length_b   1.000
_cell.length_c   1.000
_cell.angle_alpha   90.00
_cell.angle_beta   90.00
_cell.angle_gamma   90.00
#
_symmetry.space_group_name_H-M   'P 1'
#
loop_
_entity.id
_entity.type
_entity.pdbx_description
1 polymer ?
#
loop_
_entity_poly.entity_id
_entity_poly.type
_entity_poly.pdbx_seq_one_letter_code
_entity_poly.pdbx_strand_id
1 'polypeptide(L)'
;SNVEHQATIISANKLKRKGWEIYKWPVNRDGIINISNINEVIKNNTNLVSLIWGQSEVGTLQPVQLVGTKCKELDILFHIDGTQILSNGIFNWKELNCDLLSLSAHKFGGPKGIGLLLTNSKSRLLLKNNDISLSQEYSIRQGTTPLPLIAGMYQSIKNIKGRIKFNSYNAEFENNKKVLLRKYFINKITNNPNIKITGSSTERLPNHISFLLFNKKLEPIKAYKVINYMSDNNVAISSGSACSSSSGKHSLTLENMGYDSNQLYSNIRVSLGSMNKKSDIDRLFKLIQICIKKF
;
A
#
# COMPACT_ATOMS: atom_id res chain seq x y z
N SER A 1 8.90 -4.14 -6.70
CA SER A 1 9.01 -2.80 -7.31
C SER A 1 9.95 -1.88 -6.52
N ASN A 2 10.29 -0.72 -7.08
CA ASN A 2 11.09 0.28 -6.35
C ASN A 2 10.25 1.13 -5.35
N VAL A 3 8.96 0.86 -5.22
CA VAL A 3 8.04 1.50 -4.28
C VAL A 3 7.49 0.55 -3.21
N GLU A 4 8.20 -0.55 -2.94
CA GLU A 4 7.85 -1.51 -1.91
C GLU A 4 7.90 -0.92 -0.50
N HIS A 5 7.18 -1.55 0.44
CA HIS A 5 7.30 -1.22 1.85
C HIS A 5 8.71 -1.55 2.39
N GLN A 6 9.18 -0.80 3.38
CA GLN A 6 10.52 -0.99 3.97
C GLN A 6 10.78 -2.43 4.46
N ALA A 7 9.74 -3.13 4.94
CA ALA A 7 9.87 -4.53 5.36
C ALA A 7 10.35 -5.43 4.21
N THR A 8 9.81 -5.26 3.01
CA THR A 8 10.21 -5.98 1.80
C THR A 8 11.61 -5.56 1.34
N ILE A 9 11.87 -4.25 1.31
CA ILE A 9 13.17 -3.70 0.89
C ILE A 9 14.31 -4.20 1.79
N ILE A 10 14.11 -4.20 3.11
CA ILE A 10 15.11 -4.68 4.07
C ILE A 10 15.37 -6.17 3.87
N SER A 11 14.32 -6.97 3.64
CA SER A 11 14.46 -8.42 3.38
C SER A 11 15.20 -8.69 2.07
N ALA A 12 14.88 -7.98 1.00
CA ALA A 12 15.58 -8.05 -0.28
C ALA A 12 17.08 -7.68 -0.13
N ASN A 13 17.38 -6.61 0.62
CA ASN A 13 18.76 -6.21 0.87
C ASN A 13 19.55 -7.25 1.70
N LYS A 14 18.90 -7.99 2.59
CA LYS A 14 19.53 -9.13 3.29
C LYS A 14 19.90 -10.26 2.32
N LEU A 15 19.01 -10.57 1.37
CA LEU A 15 19.28 -11.55 0.31
C LEU A 15 20.43 -11.10 -0.58
N LYS A 16 20.46 -9.82 -0.98
CA LYS A 16 21.57 -9.25 -1.76
C LYS A 16 22.94 -9.45 -1.08
N ARG A 17 23.01 -9.26 0.25
CA ARG A 17 24.24 -9.53 1.03
C ARG A 17 24.64 -11.01 1.06
N LYS A 18 23.72 -11.92 0.77
CA LYS A 18 23.97 -13.36 0.63
C LYS A 18 24.26 -13.80 -0.82
N GLY A 19 24.51 -12.83 -1.74
CA GLY A 19 24.86 -13.12 -3.12
C GLY A 19 23.69 -13.20 -4.09
N TRP A 20 22.45 -12.94 -3.64
CA TRP A 20 21.29 -12.91 -4.55
C TRP A 20 21.30 -11.63 -5.38
N GLU A 21 20.97 -11.75 -6.66
CA GLU A 21 20.72 -10.61 -7.52
C GLU A 21 19.30 -10.05 -7.23
N ILE A 22 19.23 -8.75 -6.99
CA ILE A 22 17.96 -8.06 -6.69
C ILE A 22 17.69 -7.00 -7.76
N TYR A 23 16.68 -7.25 -8.57
CA TYR A 23 16.16 -6.29 -9.52
C TYR A 23 15.03 -5.47 -8.90
N LYS A 24 15.11 -4.14 -8.99
CA LYS A 24 14.05 -3.22 -8.55
C LYS A 24 13.27 -2.73 -9.76
N TRP A 25 12.07 -3.25 -9.95
CA TRP A 25 11.20 -2.89 -11.05
C TRP A 25 10.78 -1.43 -10.94
N PRO A 26 11.14 -0.55 -11.90
CA PRO A 26 10.80 0.87 -11.85
C PRO A 26 9.29 1.09 -12.01
N VAL A 27 8.82 2.20 -11.45
CA VAL A 27 7.44 2.68 -11.64
C VAL A 27 7.42 3.97 -12.45
N ASN A 28 6.26 4.27 -13.05
CA ASN A 28 5.98 5.55 -13.68
C ASN A 28 5.60 6.62 -12.63
N ARG A 29 5.24 7.81 -13.11
CA ARG A 29 4.84 8.94 -12.24
C ARG A 29 3.55 8.70 -11.46
N ASP A 30 2.72 7.74 -11.89
CA ASP A 30 1.54 7.28 -11.16
C ASP A 30 1.86 6.20 -10.09
N GLY A 31 3.12 5.80 -10.01
CA GLY A 31 3.58 4.77 -9.09
C GLY A 31 3.22 3.35 -9.53
N ILE A 32 2.91 3.13 -10.82
CA ILE A 32 2.58 1.82 -11.42
C ILE A 32 3.82 1.26 -12.13
N ILE A 33 4.10 -0.03 -11.95
CA ILE A 33 5.16 -0.72 -12.71
C ILE A 33 4.83 -0.72 -14.21
N ASN A 34 5.86 -0.67 -15.04
CA ASN A 34 5.67 -0.77 -16.47
C ASN A 34 5.47 -2.23 -16.90
N ILE A 35 4.23 -2.60 -17.23
CA ILE A 35 3.88 -3.96 -17.66
C ILE A 35 4.42 -4.28 -19.06
N SER A 36 4.65 -3.29 -19.94
CA SER A 36 5.13 -3.58 -21.30
C SER A 36 6.50 -4.25 -21.31
N ASN A 37 7.32 -4.06 -20.27
CA ASN A 37 8.63 -4.69 -20.15
C ASN A 37 8.64 -5.95 -19.24
N ILE A 38 7.48 -6.54 -18.97
CA ILE A 38 7.36 -7.69 -18.05
C ILE A 38 8.28 -8.86 -18.47
N ASN A 39 8.42 -9.12 -19.78
CA ASN A 39 9.26 -10.19 -20.28
C ASN A 39 10.77 -9.90 -20.16
N GLU A 40 11.14 -8.63 -20.04
CA GLU A 40 12.53 -8.23 -19.80
C GLU A 40 12.90 -8.33 -18.33
N VAL A 41 11.92 -8.08 -17.45
CA VAL A 41 12.09 -8.05 -15.99
C VAL A 41 11.98 -9.44 -15.39
N ILE A 42 10.97 -10.21 -15.78
CA ILE A 42 10.75 -11.59 -15.28
C ILE A 42 11.33 -12.57 -16.29
N LYS A 43 12.50 -13.11 -15.96
CA LYS A 43 13.27 -14.04 -16.78
C LYS A 43 13.19 -15.46 -16.22
N ASN A 44 13.60 -16.46 -17.01
CA ASN A 44 13.59 -17.86 -16.59
C ASN A 44 14.51 -18.15 -15.38
N ASN A 45 15.51 -17.31 -15.11
CA ASN A 45 16.37 -17.43 -13.94
C ASN A 45 15.86 -16.65 -12.73
N THR A 46 14.68 -16.02 -12.81
CA THR A 46 14.01 -15.35 -11.68
C THR A 46 13.46 -16.41 -10.73
N ASN A 47 13.86 -16.37 -9.45
CA ASN A 47 13.36 -17.32 -8.45
C ASN A 47 12.09 -16.84 -7.73
N LEU A 48 12.01 -15.53 -7.50
CA LEU A 48 10.89 -14.93 -6.75
C LEU A 48 10.60 -13.53 -7.27
N VAL A 49 9.33 -13.26 -7.52
CA VAL A 49 8.81 -11.90 -7.71
C VAL A 49 8.07 -11.48 -6.44
N SER A 50 8.35 -10.27 -5.92
CA SER A 50 7.62 -9.69 -4.80
C SER A 50 7.08 -8.34 -5.20
N LEU A 51 5.76 -8.12 -5.02
CA LEU A 51 5.09 -6.91 -5.44
C LEU A 51 4.08 -6.44 -4.40
N ILE A 52 4.19 -5.18 -3.99
CA ILE A 52 3.17 -4.52 -3.20
C ILE A 52 1.90 -4.36 -4.04
N TRP A 53 0.74 -4.77 -3.52
CA TRP A 53 -0.51 -4.61 -4.26
C TRP A 53 -1.08 -3.20 -4.17
N GLY A 54 -1.18 -2.67 -2.95
CA GLY A 54 -1.62 -1.30 -2.70
C GLY A 54 -0.51 -0.48 -2.05
N GLN A 55 0.01 0.50 -2.76
CA GLN A 55 1.09 1.33 -2.25
C GLN A 55 0.59 2.23 -1.10
N SER A 56 1.27 2.18 0.04
CA SER A 56 0.79 2.76 1.30
C SER A 56 0.89 4.29 1.39
N GLU A 57 1.72 4.93 0.57
CA GLU A 57 2.00 6.36 0.61
C GLU A 57 1.18 7.15 -0.41
N VAL A 58 1.09 6.63 -1.64
CA VAL A 58 0.37 7.28 -2.74
C VAL A 58 -0.95 6.60 -3.11
N GLY A 59 -1.21 5.41 -2.57
CA GLY A 59 -2.47 4.69 -2.73
C GLY A 59 -2.63 3.94 -4.05
N THR A 60 -1.64 3.94 -4.91
CA THR A 60 -1.67 3.28 -6.22
C THR A 60 -1.78 1.78 -6.08
N LEU A 61 -2.63 1.16 -6.90
CA LEU A 61 -2.74 -0.30 -7.03
C LEU A 61 -1.81 -0.79 -8.12
N GLN A 62 -1.09 -1.88 -7.84
CA GLN A 62 -0.26 -2.56 -8.81
C GLN A 62 -1.06 -3.66 -9.55
N PRO A 63 -0.71 -3.97 -10.80
CA PRO A 63 -1.41 -4.96 -11.64
C PRO A 63 -0.99 -6.39 -11.26
N VAL A 64 -1.27 -6.80 -10.02
CA VAL A 64 -0.81 -8.08 -9.45
C VAL A 64 -1.32 -9.31 -10.20
N GLN A 65 -2.50 -9.25 -10.82
CA GLN A 65 -3.03 -10.38 -11.59
C GLN A 65 -2.22 -10.65 -12.85
N LEU A 66 -1.83 -9.60 -13.59
CA LEU A 66 -1.00 -9.74 -14.79
C LEU A 66 0.37 -10.32 -14.43
N VAL A 67 0.98 -9.82 -13.36
CA VAL A 67 2.25 -10.33 -12.86
C VAL A 67 2.11 -11.78 -12.38
N GLY A 68 1.04 -12.10 -11.67
CA GLY A 68 0.76 -13.47 -11.21
C GLY A 68 0.57 -14.46 -12.35
N THR A 69 -0.14 -14.06 -13.41
CA THR A 69 -0.29 -14.88 -14.62
C THR A 69 1.06 -15.18 -15.25
N LYS A 70 1.91 -14.15 -15.41
CA LYS A 70 3.25 -14.32 -15.97
C LYS A 70 4.15 -15.20 -15.11
N CYS A 71 4.11 -15.01 -13.79
CA CYS A 71 4.88 -15.86 -12.87
C CYS A 71 4.43 -17.32 -12.93
N LYS A 72 3.11 -17.57 -13.03
CA LYS A 72 2.56 -18.90 -13.17
C LYS A 72 2.98 -19.59 -14.48
N GLU A 73 2.98 -18.86 -15.62
CA GLU A 73 3.45 -19.34 -16.91
C GLU A 73 4.91 -19.82 -16.88
N LEU A 74 5.75 -19.12 -16.12
CA LEU A 74 7.18 -19.39 -16.00
C LEU A 74 7.56 -20.26 -14.78
N ASP A 75 6.57 -20.73 -14.01
CA ASP A 75 6.75 -21.47 -12.74
C ASP A 75 7.60 -20.73 -11.70
N ILE A 76 7.54 -19.40 -11.67
CA ILE A 76 8.25 -18.50 -10.75
C ILE A 76 7.39 -18.25 -9.53
N LEU A 77 7.98 -18.27 -8.32
CA LEU A 77 7.27 -17.92 -7.10
C LEU A 77 6.84 -16.45 -7.10
N PHE A 78 5.58 -16.21 -6.72
CA PHE A 78 5.03 -14.87 -6.64
C PHE A 78 4.52 -14.54 -5.23
N HIS A 79 5.10 -13.52 -4.62
CA HIS A 79 4.67 -12.94 -3.35
C HIS A 79 3.97 -11.61 -3.55
N ILE A 80 2.83 -11.43 -2.90
CA ILE A 80 2.10 -10.17 -2.86
C ILE A 80 2.13 -9.60 -1.43
N ASP A 81 2.58 -8.35 -1.27
CA ASP A 81 2.29 -7.58 -0.07
C ASP A 81 0.89 -6.97 -0.19
N GLY A 82 -0.10 -7.66 0.39
CA GLY A 82 -1.50 -7.25 0.42
C GLY A 82 -1.91 -6.44 1.64
N THR A 83 -0.94 -5.93 2.41
CA THR A 83 -1.15 -5.28 3.71
C THR A 83 -2.21 -4.18 3.69
N GLN A 84 -2.32 -3.41 2.61
CA GLN A 84 -3.26 -2.29 2.49
C GLN A 84 -4.63 -2.67 1.90
N ILE A 85 -4.80 -3.91 1.45
CA ILE A 85 -5.97 -4.30 0.64
C ILE A 85 -7.17 -4.71 1.48
N LEU A 86 -6.97 -5.58 2.47
CA LEU A 86 -8.05 -6.26 3.18
C LEU A 86 -9.01 -5.31 3.90
N SER A 87 -8.53 -4.13 4.30
CA SER A 87 -9.40 -3.07 4.86
C SER A 87 -10.46 -2.55 3.88
N ASN A 88 -10.37 -2.88 2.60
CA ASN A 88 -11.24 -2.39 1.54
C ASN A 88 -12.23 -3.45 1.02
N GLY A 89 -12.07 -4.71 1.40
CA GLY A 89 -12.98 -5.80 1.03
C GLY A 89 -12.33 -7.16 1.12
N ILE A 90 -13.17 -8.20 1.17
CA ILE A 90 -12.75 -9.61 1.09
C ILE A 90 -12.59 -9.99 -0.38
N PHE A 91 -11.60 -10.80 -0.67
CA PHE A 91 -11.28 -11.30 -2.01
C PHE A 91 -10.94 -12.79 -2.00
N ASN A 92 -11.05 -13.41 -3.16
CA ASN A 92 -10.58 -14.77 -3.37
C ASN A 92 -9.11 -14.74 -3.84
N TRP A 93 -8.19 -15.05 -2.93
CA TRP A 93 -6.76 -14.97 -3.25
C TRP A 93 -6.28 -15.96 -4.32
N LYS A 94 -7.04 -17.03 -4.58
CA LYS A 94 -6.73 -18.00 -5.66
C LYS A 94 -6.81 -17.35 -7.07
N GLU A 95 -7.57 -16.27 -7.20
CA GLU A 95 -7.68 -15.52 -8.46
C GLU A 95 -6.46 -14.66 -8.77
N LEU A 96 -5.53 -14.51 -7.81
CA LEU A 96 -4.32 -13.70 -7.96
C LEU A 96 -3.16 -14.46 -8.59
N ASN A 97 -3.27 -15.79 -8.78
CA ASN A 97 -2.15 -16.63 -9.21
C ASN A 97 -0.86 -16.38 -8.41
N CYS A 98 -0.95 -16.15 -7.11
CA CYS A 98 0.19 -15.95 -6.23
C CYS A 98 0.43 -17.16 -5.33
N ASP A 99 1.68 -17.33 -4.91
CA ASP A 99 2.11 -18.41 -4.02
C ASP A 99 2.11 -17.97 -2.57
N LEU A 100 2.35 -16.69 -2.33
CA LEU A 100 2.51 -16.09 -1.02
C LEU A 100 1.77 -14.75 -0.98
N LEU A 101 1.02 -14.51 0.11
CA LEU A 101 0.36 -13.22 0.32
C LEU A 101 0.47 -12.81 1.79
N SER A 102 1.08 -11.66 2.04
CA SER A 102 1.28 -11.09 3.37
C SER A 102 0.20 -10.08 3.73
N LEU A 103 -0.33 -10.17 4.95
CA LEU A 103 -1.33 -9.27 5.51
C LEU A 103 -0.93 -8.85 6.93
N SER A 104 -1.32 -7.65 7.36
CA SER A 104 -1.04 -7.12 8.70
C SER A 104 -2.33 -6.71 9.39
N ALA A 105 -2.65 -7.33 10.53
CA ALA A 105 -3.96 -7.22 11.18
C ALA A 105 -4.35 -5.78 11.52
N HIS A 106 -3.41 -4.97 12.02
CA HIS A 106 -3.68 -3.58 12.40
C HIS A 106 -4.08 -2.66 11.23
N LYS A 107 -3.91 -3.09 9.98
CA LYS A 107 -4.32 -2.32 8.80
C LYS A 107 -5.79 -2.51 8.42
N PHE A 108 -6.43 -3.55 8.95
CA PHE A 108 -7.86 -3.82 8.73
C PHE A 108 -8.67 -3.90 10.03
N GLY A 109 -8.20 -3.22 11.08
CA GLY A 109 -8.92 -3.09 12.36
C GLY A 109 -8.64 -4.21 13.37
N GLY A 110 -7.65 -5.04 13.12
CA GLY A 110 -7.17 -6.06 14.04
C GLY A 110 -6.08 -5.55 15.00
N PRO A 111 -5.62 -6.40 15.92
CA PRO A 111 -4.61 -6.04 16.89
C PRO A 111 -3.24 -5.80 16.25
N LYS A 112 -2.42 -4.97 16.89
CA LYS A 112 -1.00 -4.83 16.56
C LYS A 112 -0.23 -6.08 17.02
N GLY A 113 0.89 -6.38 16.35
CA GLY A 113 1.76 -7.49 16.73
C GLY A 113 1.43 -8.82 16.07
N ILE A 114 0.42 -8.88 15.20
CA ILE A 114 0.06 -10.07 14.42
C ILE A 114 -0.15 -9.75 12.96
N GLY A 115 0.18 -10.71 12.11
CA GLY A 115 -0.05 -10.71 10.66
C GLY A 115 -0.39 -12.12 10.17
N LEU A 116 -0.66 -12.24 8.91
CA LEU A 116 -1.02 -13.48 8.23
C LEU A 116 -0.17 -13.61 6.97
N LEU A 117 0.40 -14.81 6.76
CA LEU A 117 1.00 -15.23 5.51
C LEU A 117 0.14 -16.35 4.92
N LEU A 118 -0.54 -16.09 3.82
CA LEU A 118 -1.20 -17.13 3.03
C LEU A 118 -0.16 -17.80 2.15
N THR A 119 -0.21 -19.14 2.08
CA THR A 119 0.71 -19.96 1.28
C THR A 119 -0.08 -21.01 0.52
N ASN A 120 0.30 -21.29 -0.73
CA ASN A 120 -0.14 -22.49 -1.40
C ASN A 120 0.71 -23.72 -0.99
N SER A 121 0.37 -24.90 -1.49
CA SER A 121 1.09 -26.13 -1.13
C SER A 121 2.55 -26.13 -1.56
N LYS A 122 2.86 -25.56 -2.75
CA LYS A 122 4.23 -25.46 -3.29
C LYS A 122 5.09 -24.56 -2.40
N SER A 123 4.66 -23.33 -2.15
CA SER A 123 5.41 -22.39 -1.32
C SER A 123 5.55 -22.83 0.13
N ARG A 124 4.52 -23.51 0.68
CA ARG A 124 4.58 -24.05 2.05
C ARG A 124 5.66 -25.11 2.20
N LEU A 125 5.83 -26.01 1.23
CA LEU A 125 6.90 -27.00 1.25
C LEU A 125 8.27 -26.36 1.21
N LEU A 126 8.45 -25.31 0.39
CA LEU A 126 9.73 -24.57 0.28
C LEU A 126 10.06 -23.78 1.55
N LEU A 127 9.05 -23.30 2.27
CA LEU A 127 9.23 -22.53 3.50
C LEU A 127 9.42 -23.43 4.73
N LYS A 128 9.08 -24.72 4.64
CA LYS A 128 9.25 -25.66 5.73
C LYS A 128 10.72 -25.75 6.14
N ASN A 129 11.01 -25.45 7.40
CA ASN A 129 12.33 -25.62 7.94
C ASN A 129 12.48 -27.03 8.52
N ASN A 130 13.28 -27.87 7.93
CA ASN A 130 13.51 -29.25 8.37
C ASN A 130 14.25 -29.35 9.72
N ASP A 131 14.92 -28.28 10.15
CA ASP A 131 15.59 -28.19 11.47
C ASP A 131 14.58 -27.91 12.61
N ILE A 132 13.31 -27.66 12.28
CA ILE A 132 12.26 -27.41 13.25
C ILE A 132 11.55 -28.72 13.58
N SER A 133 11.83 -29.28 14.75
CA SER A 133 11.19 -30.50 15.26
C SER A 133 9.73 -30.33 15.67
N LEU A 134 9.24 -29.10 15.78
CA LEU A 134 7.88 -28.76 16.20
C LEU A 134 6.96 -28.49 15.01
N SER A 135 5.76 -29.03 15.05
CA SER A 135 4.73 -28.92 13.99
C SER A 135 4.01 -27.55 13.94
N GLN A 136 4.41 -26.59 14.80
CA GLN A 136 3.77 -25.27 14.87
C GLN A 136 3.88 -24.51 13.54
N GLU A 137 2.79 -23.86 13.13
CA GLU A 137 2.69 -23.10 11.88
C GLU A 137 3.28 -23.87 10.68
N TYR A 138 2.96 -25.15 10.55
CA TYR A 138 3.48 -26.06 9.50
C TYR A 138 5.01 -26.16 9.48
N SER A 139 5.67 -26.05 10.61
CA SER A 139 7.15 -26.00 10.74
C SER A 139 7.80 -24.79 10.05
N ILE A 140 7.05 -23.72 9.81
CA ILE A 140 7.55 -22.47 9.21
C ILE A 140 7.96 -21.45 10.29
N ARG A 141 7.19 -21.39 11.39
CA ARG A 141 7.44 -20.45 12.49
C ARG A 141 7.27 -21.11 13.84
N GLN A 142 8.27 -21.01 14.68
CA GLN A 142 8.26 -21.47 16.07
C GLN A 142 7.68 -20.43 17.03
N GLY A 143 7.30 -20.90 18.21
CA GLY A 143 6.89 -20.10 19.37
C GLY A 143 5.40 -20.25 19.69
N THR A 144 5.08 -20.06 20.95
CA THR A 144 3.70 -20.16 21.46
C THR A 144 2.78 -19.23 20.68
N THR A 145 1.71 -19.79 20.17
CA THR A 145 0.74 -19.10 19.34
C THR A 145 -0.03 -18.05 20.17
N PRO A 146 -0.03 -16.75 19.79
CA PRO A 146 -0.69 -15.69 20.55
C PRO A 146 -2.20 -15.70 20.29
N LEU A 147 -2.92 -16.65 20.90
CA LEU A 147 -4.33 -16.92 20.67
C LEU A 147 -5.24 -15.68 20.78
N PRO A 148 -5.08 -14.77 21.77
CA PRO A 148 -5.91 -13.57 21.84
C PRO A 148 -5.75 -12.65 20.61
N LEU A 149 -4.53 -12.54 20.07
CA LEU A 149 -4.27 -11.73 18.87
C LEU A 149 -4.87 -12.36 17.62
N ILE A 150 -4.83 -13.70 17.53
CA ILE A 150 -5.46 -14.46 16.43
C ILE A 150 -6.97 -14.30 16.48
N ALA A 151 -7.60 -14.44 17.65
CA ALA A 151 -9.03 -14.25 17.81
C ALA A 151 -9.46 -12.82 17.42
N GLY A 152 -8.69 -11.80 17.83
CA GLY A 152 -8.91 -10.42 17.44
C GLY A 152 -8.77 -10.18 15.93
N MET A 153 -7.75 -10.78 15.30
CA MET A 153 -7.56 -10.74 13.85
C MET A 153 -8.72 -11.42 13.11
N TYR A 154 -9.13 -12.60 13.55
CA TYR A 154 -10.27 -13.35 12.99
C TYR A 154 -11.56 -12.51 13.04
N GLN A 155 -11.86 -11.92 14.21
CA GLN A 155 -13.05 -11.07 14.36
C GLN A 155 -12.98 -9.84 13.43
N SER A 156 -11.79 -9.27 13.25
CA SER A 156 -11.61 -8.13 12.35
C SER A 156 -11.88 -8.50 10.89
N ILE A 157 -11.46 -9.69 10.45
CA ILE A 157 -11.75 -10.20 9.10
C ILE A 157 -13.27 -10.40 8.93
N LYS A 158 -13.96 -10.98 9.91
CA LYS A 158 -15.43 -11.17 9.89
C LYS A 158 -16.19 -9.83 9.78
N ASN A 159 -15.63 -8.76 10.32
CA ASN A 159 -16.26 -7.44 10.29
C ASN A 159 -16.05 -6.69 8.97
N ILE A 160 -15.20 -7.19 8.07
CA ILE A 160 -14.95 -6.54 6.78
C ILE A 160 -16.20 -6.65 5.92
N LYS A 161 -16.73 -5.48 5.52
CA LYS A 161 -17.84 -5.34 4.57
C LYS A 161 -17.30 -4.98 3.20
N GLY A 162 -17.92 -5.51 2.17
CA GLY A 162 -17.52 -5.27 0.79
C GLY A 162 -16.71 -6.42 0.23
N ARG A 163 -16.66 -6.47 -1.10
CA ARG A 163 -15.93 -7.47 -1.87
C ARG A 163 -15.01 -6.82 -2.85
N ILE A 164 -13.91 -7.48 -3.11
CA ILE A 164 -13.00 -7.13 -4.19
C ILE A 164 -13.19 -8.21 -5.25
N LYS A 165 -13.63 -7.80 -6.43
CA LYS A 165 -13.71 -8.63 -7.61
C LYS A 165 -12.55 -8.29 -8.54
N PHE A 166 -12.15 -9.24 -9.33
CA PHE A 166 -11.11 -9.07 -10.32
C PHE A 166 -11.74 -9.11 -11.71
N ASN A 167 -11.44 -8.12 -12.51
CA ASN A 167 -11.52 -8.22 -13.96
C ASN A 167 -10.10 -8.45 -14.51
N SER A 168 -9.95 -8.67 -15.80
CA SER A 168 -8.68 -9.10 -16.42
C SER A 168 -7.47 -8.22 -16.08
N TYR A 169 -7.67 -7.00 -15.60
CA TYR A 169 -6.60 -6.02 -15.37
C TYR A 169 -6.66 -5.33 -14.01
N ASN A 170 -7.85 -5.19 -13.39
CA ASN A 170 -8.07 -4.30 -12.26
C ASN A 170 -8.87 -4.94 -11.14
N ALA A 171 -8.71 -4.42 -9.92
CA ALA A 171 -9.53 -4.77 -8.77
C ALA A 171 -10.73 -3.81 -8.66
N GLU A 172 -11.94 -4.35 -8.66
CA GLU A 172 -13.18 -3.61 -8.42
C GLU A 172 -13.61 -3.75 -6.96
N PHE A 173 -13.90 -2.63 -6.33
CA PHE A 173 -14.26 -2.57 -4.92
C PHE A 173 -15.77 -2.35 -4.77
N GLU A 174 -16.52 -3.44 -4.67
CA GLU A 174 -17.96 -3.39 -4.52
C GLU A 174 -18.40 -2.95 -3.11
N ASN A 175 -19.54 -2.29 -3.05
CA ASN A 175 -20.18 -1.86 -1.80
C ASN A 175 -19.26 -1.06 -0.86
N ASN A 176 -18.29 -0.32 -1.41
CA ASN A 176 -17.32 0.41 -0.63
C ASN A 176 -17.63 1.91 -0.60
N LYS A 177 -18.27 2.35 0.49
CA LYS A 177 -18.61 3.77 0.76
C LYS A 177 -17.39 4.70 0.63
N LYS A 178 -16.19 4.22 0.92
CA LYS A 178 -14.96 5.04 0.86
C LYS A 178 -14.63 5.49 -0.55
N VAL A 179 -15.01 4.69 -1.57
CA VAL A 179 -14.88 5.09 -2.99
C VAL A 179 -15.66 6.37 -3.27
N LEU A 180 -16.92 6.46 -2.78
CA LEU A 180 -17.75 7.63 -2.99
C LEU A 180 -17.20 8.87 -2.29
N LEU A 181 -16.73 8.73 -1.04
CA LEU A 181 -16.12 9.81 -0.28
C LEU A 181 -14.81 10.28 -0.93
N ARG A 182 -13.98 9.35 -1.42
CA ARG A 182 -12.77 9.67 -2.17
C ARG A 182 -13.08 10.44 -3.45
N LYS A 183 -14.01 9.94 -4.26
CA LYS A 183 -14.45 10.64 -5.49
C LYS A 183 -14.96 12.05 -5.18
N TYR A 184 -15.77 12.19 -4.13
CA TYR A 184 -16.27 13.49 -3.69
C TYR A 184 -15.14 14.46 -3.33
N PHE A 185 -14.12 14.02 -2.59
CA PHE A 185 -12.96 14.86 -2.28
C PHE A 185 -12.16 15.22 -3.53
N ILE A 186 -11.89 14.24 -4.39
CA ILE A 186 -11.13 14.46 -5.63
C ILE A 186 -11.83 15.50 -6.50
N ASN A 187 -13.15 15.40 -6.68
CA ASN A 187 -13.91 16.37 -7.46
C ASN A 187 -13.82 17.81 -6.89
N LYS A 188 -13.71 17.95 -5.56
CA LYS A 188 -13.52 19.28 -4.93
C LYS A 188 -12.14 19.90 -5.22
N ILE A 189 -11.13 19.07 -5.43
CA ILE A 189 -9.75 19.54 -5.57
C ILE A 189 -9.25 19.58 -7.02
N THR A 190 -9.93 18.92 -7.96
CA THR A 190 -9.46 18.71 -9.35
C THR A 190 -9.12 20.02 -10.06
N ASN A 191 -9.87 21.10 -9.80
CA ASN A 191 -9.65 22.40 -10.44
C ASN A 191 -8.85 23.39 -9.57
N ASN A 192 -8.23 22.91 -8.51
CA ASN A 192 -7.45 23.78 -7.63
C ASN A 192 -5.96 23.70 -7.99
N PRO A 193 -5.35 24.76 -8.53
CA PRO A 193 -3.95 24.75 -8.97
C PRO A 193 -2.96 24.53 -7.83
N ASN A 194 -3.39 24.79 -6.58
CA ASN A 194 -2.57 24.61 -5.39
C ASN A 194 -2.59 23.17 -4.85
N ILE A 195 -3.31 22.23 -5.50
CA ILE A 195 -3.42 20.83 -5.06
C ILE A 195 -3.12 19.92 -6.23
N LYS A 196 -2.08 19.08 -6.09
CA LYS A 196 -1.73 18.09 -7.10
C LYS A 196 -1.83 16.69 -6.51
N ILE A 197 -2.74 15.87 -7.06
CA ILE A 197 -2.87 14.45 -6.66
C ILE A 197 -1.59 13.69 -6.99
N THR A 198 -1.14 12.83 -6.09
CA THR A 198 0.00 11.93 -6.28
C THR A 198 -0.48 10.49 -6.40
N GLY A 199 0.18 9.69 -7.23
CA GLY A 199 -0.24 8.33 -7.57
C GLY A 199 -1.38 8.29 -8.60
N SER A 200 -1.79 7.09 -9.01
CA SER A 200 -2.81 6.89 -10.05
C SER A 200 -4.15 7.49 -9.65
N SER A 201 -4.85 8.10 -10.59
CA SER A 201 -6.22 8.60 -10.40
C SER A 201 -7.27 7.50 -10.48
N THR A 202 -7.02 6.45 -11.27
CA THR A 202 -7.93 5.32 -11.51
C THR A 202 -7.60 4.11 -10.66
N GLU A 203 -6.37 3.62 -10.76
CA GLU A 203 -5.85 2.45 -10.06
C GLU A 203 -5.44 2.83 -8.64
N ARG A 204 -6.44 2.95 -7.75
CA ARG A 204 -6.23 3.50 -6.39
C ARG A 204 -7.04 2.79 -5.33
N LEU A 205 -6.44 2.61 -4.16
CA LEU A 205 -7.13 2.14 -2.95
C LEU A 205 -8.36 3.01 -2.63
N PRO A 206 -9.51 2.41 -2.32
CA PRO A 206 -10.76 3.13 -2.03
C PRO A 206 -10.66 4.16 -0.92
N ASN A 207 -9.90 3.83 0.11
CA ASN A 207 -9.78 4.61 1.34
C ASN A 207 -8.62 5.61 1.33
N HIS A 208 -7.96 5.79 0.19
CA HIS A 208 -6.67 6.50 0.14
C HIS A 208 -6.73 7.73 -0.77
N ILE A 209 -6.30 8.85 -0.25
CA ILE A 209 -6.10 10.10 -0.97
C ILE A 209 -4.69 10.60 -0.65
N SER A 210 -3.93 10.93 -1.68
CA SER A 210 -2.58 11.49 -1.53
C SER A 210 -2.40 12.66 -2.49
N PHE A 211 -1.81 13.74 -2.00
CA PHE A 211 -1.62 14.95 -2.80
C PHE A 211 -0.48 15.82 -2.26
N LEU A 212 0.09 16.62 -3.15
CA LEU A 212 0.97 17.73 -2.79
C LEU A 212 0.13 18.98 -2.60
N LEU A 213 0.53 19.83 -1.65
CA LEU A 213 -0.10 21.12 -1.40
C LEU A 213 0.88 22.25 -1.69
N PHE A 214 0.40 23.27 -2.42
CA PHE A 214 1.17 24.44 -2.81
C PHE A 214 0.54 25.70 -2.21
N ASN A 215 1.35 26.70 -1.90
CA ASN A 215 0.88 28.02 -1.46
C ASN A 215 0.39 28.87 -2.67
N LYS A 216 -0.04 30.10 -2.41
CA LYS A 216 -0.50 31.03 -3.46
C LYS A 216 0.55 31.36 -4.52
N LYS A 217 1.85 31.20 -4.20
CA LYS A 217 2.96 31.40 -5.14
C LYS A 217 3.34 30.10 -5.86
N LEU A 218 2.55 29.03 -5.69
CA LEU A 218 2.80 27.69 -6.23
C LEU A 218 4.10 27.04 -5.70
N GLU A 219 4.55 27.43 -4.51
CA GLU A 219 5.65 26.77 -3.80
C GLU A 219 5.13 25.61 -2.97
N PRO A 220 5.81 24.45 -2.93
CA PRO A 220 5.36 23.30 -2.14
C PRO A 220 5.34 23.61 -0.63
N ILE A 221 4.21 23.36 0.02
CA ILE A 221 4.08 23.49 1.47
C ILE A 221 4.56 22.21 2.12
N LYS A 222 5.53 22.30 3.04
CA LYS A 222 6.03 21.13 3.78
C LYS A 222 4.91 20.48 4.58
N ALA A 223 4.76 19.15 4.44
CA ALA A 223 3.66 18.38 5.02
C ALA A 223 3.51 18.56 6.53
N TYR A 224 4.62 18.67 7.28
CA TYR A 224 4.56 18.82 8.73
C TYR A 224 3.81 20.09 9.18
N LYS A 225 3.91 21.21 8.43
CA LYS A 225 3.16 22.44 8.73
C LYS A 225 1.67 22.22 8.63
N VAL A 226 1.25 21.50 7.57
CA VAL A 226 -0.16 21.17 7.33
C VAL A 226 -0.67 20.20 8.38
N ILE A 227 0.10 19.16 8.70
CA ILE A 227 -0.27 18.15 9.71
C ILE A 227 -0.46 18.79 11.08
N ASN A 228 0.46 19.64 11.52
CA ASN A 228 0.35 20.34 12.80
C ASN A 228 -0.91 21.22 12.82
N TYR A 229 -1.13 22.01 11.77
CA TYR A 229 -2.33 22.84 11.69
C TYR A 229 -3.62 22.03 11.71
N MET A 230 -3.66 20.88 10.99
CA MET A 230 -4.81 19.98 11.03
C MET A 230 -5.03 19.35 12.40
N SER A 231 -3.95 18.95 13.08
CA SER A 231 -3.98 18.41 14.44
C SER A 231 -4.56 19.42 15.44
N ASP A 232 -4.11 20.68 15.38
CA ASP A 232 -4.64 21.79 16.20
C ASP A 232 -6.14 22.03 15.96
N ASN A 233 -6.64 21.62 14.79
CA ASN A 233 -8.05 21.69 14.42
C ASN A 233 -8.78 20.34 14.55
N ASN A 234 -8.27 19.39 15.34
CA ASN A 234 -8.86 18.07 15.57
C ASN A 234 -9.12 17.26 14.26
N VAL A 235 -8.22 17.35 13.28
CA VAL A 235 -8.23 16.56 12.06
C VAL A 235 -6.94 15.76 11.95
N ALA A 236 -7.04 14.44 12.02
CA ALA A 236 -5.90 13.54 11.91
C ALA A 236 -5.63 13.19 10.43
N ILE A 237 -4.49 13.65 9.92
CA ILE A 237 -3.92 13.27 8.63
C ILE A 237 -2.45 12.91 8.82
N SER A 238 -1.78 12.42 7.79
CA SER A 238 -0.36 12.09 7.87
C SER A 238 0.41 12.58 6.64
N SER A 239 1.73 12.65 6.77
CA SER A 239 2.61 12.75 5.60
C SER A 239 2.60 11.44 4.81
N GLY A 240 3.08 11.46 3.59
CA GLY A 240 3.16 10.30 2.73
C GLY A 240 3.83 9.12 3.42
N SER A 241 5.05 9.27 3.91
CA SER A 241 5.73 8.22 4.69
C SER A 241 5.61 8.50 6.19
N ALA A 242 4.71 7.78 6.86
CA ALA A 242 4.54 7.89 8.32
C ALA A 242 5.84 7.55 9.12
N CYS A 243 6.68 6.66 8.58
CA CYS A 243 7.95 6.26 9.22
C CYS A 243 9.08 7.26 9.01
N SER A 244 9.03 8.12 7.99
CA SER A 244 10.06 9.14 7.74
C SER A 244 9.71 10.53 8.29
N SER A 245 8.45 10.74 8.68
CA SER A 245 8.01 12.02 9.28
C SER A 245 8.69 12.33 10.61
N SER A 246 8.99 11.31 11.42
CA SER A 246 9.73 11.46 12.68
C SER A 246 11.24 11.61 12.50
N SER A 247 11.79 11.18 11.36
CA SER A 247 13.25 11.18 11.07
C SER A 247 13.70 12.30 10.13
N GLY A 248 12.79 13.18 9.70
CA GLY A 248 13.11 14.26 8.75
C GLY A 248 13.49 13.79 7.34
N LYS A 249 13.29 12.51 7.03
CA LYS A 249 13.65 11.94 5.72
C LYS A 249 12.58 12.24 4.67
N HIS A 250 13.00 12.45 3.45
CA HIS A 250 12.11 12.63 2.30
C HIS A 250 11.40 11.33 1.89
N SER A 251 10.39 11.45 1.04
CA SER A 251 9.66 10.32 0.49
C SER A 251 10.46 9.61 -0.60
N LEU A 252 10.96 8.42 -0.30
CA LEU A 252 11.59 7.53 -1.30
C LEU A 252 10.60 7.07 -2.37
N THR A 253 9.33 6.95 -2.04
CA THR A 253 8.27 6.60 -3.00
C THR A 253 8.13 7.68 -4.06
N LEU A 254 7.98 8.95 -3.66
CA LEU A 254 7.89 10.08 -4.61
C LEU A 254 9.17 10.26 -5.40
N GLU A 255 10.32 10.08 -4.78
CA GLU A 255 11.63 10.12 -5.46
C GLU A 255 11.68 9.07 -6.58
N ASN A 256 11.32 7.80 -6.29
CA ASN A 256 11.27 6.73 -7.28
C ASN A 256 10.18 6.92 -8.35
N MET A 257 9.18 7.76 -8.10
CA MET A 257 8.16 8.19 -9.06
C MET A 257 8.58 9.39 -9.90
N GLY A 258 9.79 9.95 -9.70
CA GLY A 258 10.34 11.09 -10.45
C GLY A 258 9.77 12.46 -10.04
N TYR A 259 9.42 12.64 -8.77
CA TYR A 259 9.05 13.96 -8.23
C TYR A 259 10.29 14.77 -7.85
N ASP A 260 10.19 16.11 -7.96
CA ASP A 260 11.29 17.03 -7.69
C ASP A 260 11.64 17.06 -6.20
N SER A 261 12.91 17.31 -5.87
CA SER A 261 13.44 17.27 -4.50
C SER A 261 12.67 18.14 -3.50
N ASN A 262 12.17 19.32 -3.93
CA ASN A 262 11.36 20.21 -3.10
C ASN A 262 9.95 19.68 -2.81
N GLN A 263 9.44 18.76 -3.63
CA GLN A 263 8.12 18.13 -3.48
C GLN A 263 8.14 16.91 -2.56
N LEU A 264 9.31 16.28 -2.35
CA LEU A 264 9.43 15.03 -1.57
C LEU A 264 9.01 15.17 -0.09
N TYR A 265 8.98 16.42 0.43
CA TYR A 265 8.57 16.72 1.81
C TYR A 265 7.13 17.25 1.93
N SER A 266 6.40 17.37 0.81
CA SER A 266 5.10 18.07 0.74
C SER A 266 3.91 17.14 0.59
N ASN A 267 4.14 15.83 0.55
CA ASN A 267 3.07 14.85 0.33
C ASN A 267 2.20 14.67 1.57
N ILE A 268 0.91 14.87 1.39
CA ILE A 268 -0.12 14.70 2.40
C ILE A 268 -0.93 13.47 2.07
N ARG A 269 -1.17 12.63 3.08
CA ARG A 269 -1.99 11.43 2.97
C ARG A 269 -3.21 11.52 3.86
N VAL A 270 -4.38 11.26 3.28
CA VAL A 270 -5.65 11.15 3.97
C VAL A 270 -6.16 9.72 3.83
N SER A 271 -6.44 9.06 4.96
CA SER A 271 -7.01 7.71 4.99
C SER A 271 -8.44 7.77 5.50
N LEU A 272 -9.37 7.25 4.70
CA LEU A 272 -10.79 7.24 5.02
C LEU A 272 -11.16 5.96 5.78
N GLY A 273 -11.85 6.10 6.89
CA GLY A 273 -12.44 5.00 7.65
C GLY A 273 -13.93 4.77 7.34
N SER A 274 -14.50 3.72 7.92
CA SER A 274 -15.93 3.39 7.76
C SER A 274 -16.86 4.43 8.39
N MET A 275 -16.39 5.17 9.39
CA MET A 275 -17.17 6.17 10.12
C MET A 275 -17.17 7.55 9.45
N ASN A 276 -16.28 7.80 8.50
CA ASN A 276 -16.22 9.09 7.83
C ASN A 276 -17.51 9.40 7.05
N LYS A 277 -17.83 10.69 7.05
CA LYS A 277 -19.02 11.27 6.39
C LYS A 277 -18.59 12.34 5.40
N LYS A 278 -19.52 12.77 4.55
CA LYS A 278 -19.32 13.87 3.59
C LYS A 278 -18.94 15.18 4.29
N SER A 279 -19.54 15.46 5.47
CA SER A 279 -19.19 16.62 6.30
C SER A 279 -17.73 16.66 6.75
N ASP A 280 -17.12 15.49 7.00
CA ASP A 280 -15.68 15.44 7.37
C ASP A 280 -14.81 15.86 6.19
N ILE A 281 -15.20 15.45 4.99
CA ILE A 281 -14.53 15.85 3.75
C ILE A 281 -14.67 17.37 3.51
N ASP A 282 -15.86 17.93 3.76
CA ASP A 282 -16.10 19.37 3.63
C ASP A 282 -15.25 20.17 4.62
N ARG A 283 -15.16 19.70 5.86
CA ARG A 283 -14.29 20.30 6.90
C ARG A 283 -12.83 20.23 6.51
N LEU A 284 -12.35 19.05 6.08
CA LEU A 284 -10.97 18.87 5.63
C LEU A 284 -10.65 19.85 4.49
N PHE A 285 -11.53 19.96 3.49
CA PHE A 285 -11.31 20.86 2.36
C PHE A 285 -11.23 22.34 2.80
N LYS A 286 -12.11 22.80 3.69
CA LYS A 286 -12.03 24.15 4.27
C LYS A 286 -10.67 24.44 4.93
N LEU A 287 -10.19 23.49 5.74
CA LEU A 287 -8.90 23.64 6.41
C LEU A 287 -7.72 23.63 5.42
N ILE A 288 -7.78 22.83 4.36
CA ILE A 288 -6.79 22.86 3.27
C ILE A 288 -6.74 24.24 2.62
N GLN A 289 -7.90 24.86 2.33
CA GLN A 289 -7.96 26.21 1.75
C GLN A 289 -7.31 27.26 2.67
N ILE A 290 -7.44 27.09 3.99
CA ILE A 290 -6.76 27.97 4.96
C ILE A 290 -5.24 27.72 4.93
N CYS A 291 -4.77 26.47 4.86
CA CYS A 291 -3.35 26.16 4.76
C CYS A 291 -2.70 26.80 3.52
N ILE A 292 -3.36 26.77 2.36
CA ILE A 292 -2.90 27.42 1.12
C ILE A 292 -2.68 28.92 1.28
N LYS A 293 -3.53 29.57 2.09
CA LYS A 293 -3.45 31.01 2.34
C LYS A 293 -2.42 31.38 3.42
N LYS A 294 -2.23 30.48 4.40
CA LYS A 294 -1.44 30.72 5.62
C LYS A 294 0.05 30.48 5.41
N PHE A 295 0.42 29.48 4.62
CA PHE A 295 1.79 29.05 4.41
C PHE A 295 2.31 29.41 3.02
#